data_e670a3a0f5958f2653d6e60061def6dc
#
_entry.id   e670a3a0f5958f2653d6e60061def6dc
#
_cell.length_a   1.000
_cell.length_b   1.000
_cell.length_c   1.000
_cell.angle_alpha   90.00
_cell.angle_beta   90.00
_cell.angle_gamma   90.00
#
_symmetry.space_group_name_H-M   'P 1'
#
loop_
_entity.id
_entity.type
_entity.pdbx_description
1 polymer ?
#
loop_
_entity_poly.entity_id
_entity_poly.type
_entity_poly.pdbx_seq_one_letter_code
_entity_poly.pdbx_strand_id
1 'polypeptide(L)'
;WTVDCPVMELYSDTVSNPWNRIFLFDRAQYEEIAPQNPGCIFHLPLASNPSRWHSVLQKASPTEHAKYAGDVTFVGSLYTEKCPYDRLQTDSAYLRGYLEGIMDAQRSIYGCYFLEDLLPDSIVAEFREALPGFYIPPEKSIRDDRVAMAQIYLCAKISAQERVRTMQLLGNHYPVTLYTGSDSTGLPVQNKGLTEMPLVFSNSKINLNITAKSIRSALPLRIFDILACGGFCLTNYQPELEDLFTVGEDLDCYVSEDDLLAKTEYYLSHEKERAEIAQNGLLTVQKKHNYPERLLTMISLAYGLS
;
A
#
# COMPACT_ATOMS: atom_id res chain seq x y z
N TRP A 1 -4.94 -7.54 14.62
CA TRP A 1 -4.77 -6.34 13.82
C TRP A 1 -4.22 -6.70 12.45
N THR A 2 -4.98 -6.40 11.38
CA THR A 2 -4.49 -6.59 10.02
C THR A 2 -3.48 -5.47 9.68
N VAL A 3 -2.44 -5.84 8.94
CA VAL A 3 -1.35 -4.91 8.56
C VAL A 3 -1.06 -4.95 7.06
N ASP A 4 -1.76 -5.80 6.32
CA ASP A 4 -1.64 -5.96 4.86
C ASP A 4 -2.98 -6.41 4.27
N CYS A 5 -3.14 -6.35 2.94
CA CYS A 5 -4.27 -6.81 2.16
C CYS A 5 -3.78 -7.61 0.94
N PRO A 6 -4.55 -8.62 0.47
CA PRO A 6 -5.80 -9.12 1.03
C PRO A 6 -5.61 -10.03 2.23
N VAL A 7 -6.58 -10.06 3.15
CA VAL A 7 -6.64 -10.97 4.31
C VAL A 7 -7.84 -11.89 4.13
N MET A 8 -7.63 -13.05 3.51
CA MET A 8 -8.70 -13.99 3.16
C MET A 8 -9.30 -14.70 4.39
N GLU A 9 -8.60 -14.68 5.53
CA GLU A 9 -9.09 -15.19 6.82
C GLU A 9 -10.32 -14.43 7.34
N LEU A 10 -10.54 -13.20 6.88
CA LEU A 10 -11.73 -12.40 7.21
C LEU A 10 -13.03 -12.96 6.62
N TYR A 11 -12.91 -13.86 5.64
CA TYR A 11 -14.05 -14.57 5.05
C TYR A 11 -14.24 -15.96 5.65
N SER A 12 -13.93 -16.13 6.94
CA SER A 12 -14.07 -17.39 7.67
C SER A 12 -15.12 -17.31 8.79
N ASP A 13 -15.70 -18.45 9.16
CA ASP A 13 -16.66 -18.55 10.27
C ASP A 13 -16.13 -18.04 11.60
N THR A 14 -14.79 -17.99 11.74
CA THR A 14 -14.14 -17.53 12.97
C THR A 14 -14.34 -16.04 13.23
N VAL A 15 -14.65 -15.26 12.21
CA VAL A 15 -14.91 -13.82 12.33
C VAL A 15 -16.12 -13.52 13.21
N SER A 16 -17.16 -14.37 13.16
CA SER A 16 -18.37 -14.22 13.96
C SER A 16 -18.20 -14.65 15.43
N ASN A 17 -17.03 -15.16 15.85
CA ASN A 17 -16.80 -15.58 17.22
C ASN A 17 -16.81 -14.38 18.19
N PRO A 18 -17.68 -14.35 19.21
CA PRO A 18 -17.84 -13.21 20.11
C PRO A 18 -16.64 -12.95 21.05
N TRP A 19 -15.70 -13.89 21.14
CA TRP A 19 -14.45 -13.71 21.87
C TRP A 19 -13.35 -13.05 21.08
N ASN A 20 -13.49 -12.96 19.76
CA ASN A 20 -12.53 -12.27 18.91
C ASN A 20 -12.60 -10.76 19.10
N ARG A 21 -11.46 -10.11 18.94
CA ARG A 21 -11.34 -8.66 18.80
C ARG A 21 -10.48 -8.42 17.58
N ILE A 22 -11.12 -7.99 16.48
CA ILE A 22 -10.52 -7.87 15.17
C ILE A 22 -10.34 -6.37 14.85
N PHE A 23 -9.12 -5.98 14.51
CA PHE A 23 -8.79 -4.62 14.15
C PHE A 23 -8.38 -4.57 12.68
N LEU A 24 -9.13 -3.83 11.88
CA LEU A 24 -8.91 -3.68 10.45
C LEU A 24 -8.35 -2.29 10.18
N PHE A 25 -7.26 -2.22 9.44
CA PHE A 25 -6.64 -0.93 9.14
C PHE A 25 -7.29 -0.22 7.96
N ASP A 26 -7.99 -0.94 7.08
CA ASP A 26 -8.71 -0.45 5.91
C ASP A 26 -10.19 -0.23 6.26
N ARG A 27 -10.67 1.01 6.15
CA ARG A 27 -12.04 1.37 6.50
C ARG A 27 -13.06 0.68 5.60
N ALA A 28 -12.81 0.61 4.30
CA ALA A 28 -13.72 -0.04 3.38
C ALA A 28 -13.86 -1.55 3.71
N GLN A 29 -12.77 -2.19 4.13
CA GLN A 29 -12.82 -3.56 4.62
C GLN A 29 -13.55 -3.67 5.97
N TYR A 30 -13.34 -2.70 6.87
CA TYR A 30 -14.05 -2.64 8.14
C TYR A 30 -15.57 -2.51 7.92
N GLU A 31 -16.02 -1.62 7.06
CA GLU A 31 -17.44 -1.42 6.77
C GLU A 31 -18.12 -2.67 6.20
N GLU A 32 -17.39 -3.44 5.39
CA GLU A 32 -17.86 -4.71 4.84
C GLU A 32 -17.95 -5.82 5.89
N ILE A 33 -16.95 -5.94 6.75
CA ILE A 33 -16.80 -7.10 7.65
C ILE A 33 -17.45 -6.87 9.03
N ALA A 34 -17.51 -5.64 9.52
CA ALA A 34 -18.02 -5.31 10.86
C ALA A 34 -19.45 -5.81 11.15
N PRO A 35 -20.40 -5.85 10.18
CA PRO A 35 -21.73 -6.42 10.40
C PRO A 35 -21.75 -7.90 10.80
N GLN A 36 -20.69 -8.67 10.52
CA GLN A 36 -20.60 -10.08 10.86
C GLN A 36 -20.36 -10.34 12.35
N ASN A 37 -19.78 -9.36 13.07
CA ASN A 37 -19.53 -9.45 14.52
C ASN A 37 -19.57 -8.06 15.17
N PRO A 38 -20.76 -7.47 15.33
CA PRO A 38 -20.91 -6.12 15.87
C PRO A 38 -20.29 -5.97 17.25
N GLY A 39 -19.52 -4.91 17.47
CA GLY A 39 -18.84 -4.64 18.75
C GLY A 39 -17.56 -5.45 19.00
N CYS A 40 -17.17 -6.30 18.05
CA CYS A 40 -15.95 -7.11 18.13
C CYS A 40 -14.96 -6.80 17.00
N ILE A 41 -15.39 -6.08 15.98
CA ILE A 41 -14.58 -5.64 14.84
C ILE A 41 -14.47 -4.12 14.89
N PHE A 42 -13.26 -3.61 14.72
CA PHE A 42 -12.95 -2.20 14.89
C PHE A 42 -12.06 -1.71 13.73
N HIS A 43 -12.27 -0.47 13.29
CA HIS A 43 -11.34 0.21 12.41
C HIS A 43 -10.17 0.77 13.23
N LEU A 44 -8.94 0.48 12.84
CA LEU A 44 -7.73 0.95 13.50
C LEU A 44 -6.59 1.15 12.49
N PRO A 45 -6.32 2.38 12.05
CA PRO A 45 -5.24 2.67 11.11
C PRO A 45 -3.87 2.21 11.60
N LEU A 46 -2.97 1.97 10.67
CA LEU A 46 -1.58 1.59 10.96
C LEU A 46 -0.81 2.70 11.68
N ALA A 47 0.39 2.38 12.12
CA ALA A 47 1.30 3.26 12.84
C ALA A 47 2.75 2.88 12.58
N SER A 48 3.70 3.70 13.05
CA SER A 48 5.12 3.39 13.00
C SER A 48 5.79 3.48 14.38
N ASN A 49 7.09 3.23 14.43
CA ASN A 49 7.92 3.39 15.64
C ASN A 49 9.01 4.45 15.42
N PRO A 50 8.68 5.75 15.54
CA PRO A 50 9.64 6.83 15.31
C PRO A 50 10.89 6.73 16.19
N SER A 51 10.73 6.32 17.45
CA SER A 51 11.87 6.17 18.38
C SER A 51 12.87 5.12 17.92
N ARG A 52 12.38 4.00 17.38
CA ARG A 52 13.24 2.95 16.79
C ARG A 52 13.99 3.49 15.58
N TRP A 53 13.29 4.15 14.66
CA TRP A 53 13.90 4.65 13.43
C TRP A 53 14.92 5.75 13.74
N HIS A 54 14.60 6.66 14.64
CA HIS A 54 15.54 7.68 15.13
C HIS A 54 16.81 7.05 15.70
N SER A 55 16.69 6.01 16.52
CA SER A 55 17.87 5.28 17.07
C SER A 55 18.73 4.63 15.98
N VAL A 56 18.12 4.12 14.89
CA VAL A 56 18.85 3.57 13.73
C VAL A 56 19.62 4.69 13.02
N LEU A 57 18.94 5.79 12.73
CA LEU A 57 19.53 6.94 12.02
C LEU A 57 20.69 7.58 12.81
N GLN A 58 20.56 7.72 14.12
CA GLN A 58 21.62 8.29 14.97
C GLN A 58 22.88 7.43 15.04
N LYS A 59 22.77 6.11 14.87
CA LYS A 59 23.92 5.19 14.92
C LYS A 59 24.65 5.10 13.59
N ALA A 60 24.05 5.56 12.52
CA ALA A 60 24.66 5.51 11.20
C ALA A 60 25.74 6.59 11.05
N SER A 61 26.83 6.25 10.39
CA SER A 61 27.91 7.17 10.06
C SER A 61 27.52 8.13 8.93
N PRO A 62 28.17 9.30 8.82
CA PRO A 62 27.96 10.20 7.68
C PRO A 62 28.15 9.52 6.32
N THR A 63 29.08 8.57 6.24
CA THR A 63 29.33 7.80 5.00
C THR A 63 28.15 6.89 4.66
N GLU A 64 27.52 6.28 5.67
CA GLU A 64 26.31 5.47 5.45
C GLU A 64 25.14 6.34 5.01
N HIS A 65 24.94 7.51 5.62
CA HIS A 65 23.92 8.47 5.15
C HIS A 65 24.16 8.87 3.68
N ALA A 66 25.36 9.26 3.32
CA ALA A 66 25.69 9.66 1.95
C ALA A 66 25.47 8.55 0.91
N LYS A 67 25.66 7.29 1.29
CA LYS A 67 25.43 6.11 0.41
C LYS A 67 23.99 5.96 -0.04
N TYR A 68 23.02 6.45 0.74
CA TYR A 68 21.59 6.32 0.47
C TYR A 68 20.96 7.62 -0.04
N ALA A 69 21.77 8.65 -0.32
CA ALA A 69 21.27 9.88 -0.94
C ALA A 69 20.71 9.58 -2.34
N GLY A 70 19.49 10.06 -2.61
CA GLY A 70 18.83 9.86 -3.89
C GLY A 70 17.82 10.97 -4.20
N ASP A 71 17.52 11.16 -5.48
CA ASP A 71 16.52 12.15 -5.87
C ASP A 71 15.11 11.59 -5.68
N VAL A 72 14.77 10.53 -6.40
CA VAL A 72 13.48 9.81 -6.24
C VAL A 72 13.77 8.37 -5.90
N THR A 73 13.19 7.87 -4.83
CA THR A 73 13.38 6.49 -4.39
C THR A 73 12.06 5.76 -4.20
N PHE A 74 12.07 4.50 -4.52
CA PHE A 74 10.98 3.57 -4.21
C PHE A 74 11.54 2.38 -3.43
N VAL A 75 10.91 2.06 -2.30
CA VAL A 75 11.26 0.89 -1.48
C VAL A 75 10.05 -0.04 -1.42
N GLY A 76 10.14 -1.23 -2.00
CA GLY A 76 9.05 -2.20 -1.96
C GLY A 76 9.13 -3.26 -3.06
N SER A 77 8.22 -4.24 -3.04
CA SER A 77 8.06 -5.21 -4.11
C SER A 77 7.45 -4.52 -5.35
N LEU A 78 7.85 -4.96 -6.53
CA LEU A 78 7.18 -4.60 -7.79
C LEU A 78 6.01 -5.55 -8.11
N TYR A 79 5.81 -6.60 -7.32
CA TYR A 79 4.80 -7.66 -7.55
C TYR A 79 4.97 -8.44 -8.86
N THR A 80 6.10 -8.30 -9.53
CA THR A 80 6.36 -8.95 -10.82
C THR A 80 6.92 -10.37 -10.68
N GLU A 81 7.60 -10.69 -9.58
CA GLU A 81 8.29 -11.98 -9.41
C GLU A 81 7.32 -13.15 -9.23
N LYS A 82 6.15 -12.92 -8.67
CA LYS A 82 5.18 -13.96 -8.30
C LYS A 82 3.74 -13.48 -8.47
N CYS A 83 3.45 -12.78 -9.57
CA CYS A 83 2.09 -12.34 -9.82
C CYS A 83 1.17 -13.54 -10.09
N PRO A 84 0.21 -13.86 -9.22
CA PRO A 84 -0.60 -15.07 -9.38
C PRO A 84 -1.50 -15.03 -10.61
N TYR A 85 -1.85 -13.84 -11.11
CA TYR A 85 -2.60 -13.65 -12.35
C TYR A 85 -1.86 -14.19 -13.58
N ASP A 86 -0.53 -14.16 -13.61
CA ASP A 86 0.27 -14.56 -14.77
C ASP A 86 0.22 -16.07 -15.06
N ARG A 87 -0.46 -16.83 -14.19
CA ARG A 87 -0.76 -18.25 -14.42
C ARG A 87 -2.03 -18.48 -15.26
N LEU A 88 -2.76 -17.42 -15.61
CA LEU A 88 -3.99 -17.52 -16.40
C LEU A 88 -3.71 -18.15 -17.77
N GLN A 89 -4.42 -19.22 -18.08
CA GLN A 89 -4.32 -19.97 -19.33
C GLN A 89 -5.68 -19.95 -20.02
N THR A 90 -5.87 -19.07 -20.98
CA THR A 90 -7.13 -18.94 -21.71
C THR A 90 -6.90 -18.58 -23.16
N ASP A 91 -7.70 -19.13 -24.07
CA ASP A 91 -7.79 -18.73 -25.48
C ASP A 91 -8.94 -17.76 -25.73
N SER A 92 -9.75 -17.48 -24.71
CA SER A 92 -10.89 -16.55 -24.80
C SER A 92 -10.39 -15.11 -24.95
N ALA A 93 -10.49 -14.58 -26.17
CA ALA A 93 -10.20 -13.17 -26.44
C ALA A 93 -11.17 -12.24 -25.68
N TYR A 94 -12.40 -12.68 -25.46
CA TYR A 94 -13.40 -11.93 -24.70
C TYR A 94 -12.97 -11.80 -23.23
N LEU A 95 -12.62 -12.91 -22.58
CA LEU A 95 -12.16 -12.87 -21.18
C LEU A 95 -10.93 -11.95 -21.01
N ARG A 96 -9.92 -12.12 -21.89
CA ARG A 96 -8.72 -11.26 -21.84
C ARG A 96 -9.05 -9.79 -21.98
N GLY A 97 -9.79 -9.42 -23.03
CA GLY A 97 -10.13 -8.02 -23.29
C GLY A 97 -10.99 -7.41 -22.18
N TYR A 98 -11.92 -8.20 -21.61
CA TYR A 98 -12.72 -7.76 -20.47
C TYR A 98 -11.86 -7.45 -19.26
N LEU A 99 -10.98 -8.38 -18.88
CA LEU A 99 -10.08 -8.21 -17.72
C LEU A 99 -9.08 -7.08 -17.92
N GLU A 100 -8.50 -6.95 -19.09
CA GLU A 100 -7.61 -5.82 -19.43
C GLU A 100 -8.35 -4.49 -19.29
N GLY A 101 -9.57 -4.39 -19.81
CA GLY A 101 -10.37 -3.17 -19.72
C GLY A 101 -10.68 -2.74 -18.29
N ILE A 102 -11.14 -3.66 -17.42
CA ILE A 102 -11.45 -3.32 -16.03
C ILE A 102 -10.18 -3.02 -15.21
N MET A 103 -9.08 -3.72 -15.48
CA MET A 103 -7.81 -3.47 -14.83
C MET A 103 -7.23 -2.10 -15.23
N ASP A 104 -7.31 -1.72 -16.49
CA ASP A 104 -6.87 -0.41 -16.99
C ASP A 104 -7.70 0.73 -16.39
N ALA A 105 -9.03 0.53 -16.30
CA ALA A 105 -9.90 1.49 -15.64
C ALA A 105 -9.54 1.66 -14.16
N GLN A 106 -9.39 0.56 -13.41
CA GLN A 106 -9.04 0.61 -11.99
C GLN A 106 -7.65 1.19 -11.75
N ARG A 107 -6.68 0.95 -12.64
CA ARG A 107 -5.34 1.52 -12.55
C ARG A 107 -5.36 3.05 -12.67
N SER A 108 -6.23 3.58 -13.52
CA SER A 108 -6.32 5.01 -13.84
C SER A 108 -7.14 5.81 -12.83
N ILE A 109 -7.86 5.16 -11.93
CA ILE A 109 -8.75 5.82 -10.94
C ILE A 109 -8.21 5.56 -9.54
N TYR A 110 -7.93 6.64 -8.81
CA TYR A 110 -7.53 6.60 -7.41
C TYR A 110 -8.70 6.93 -6.49
N GLY A 111 -8.69 6.38 -5.28
CA GLY A 111 -9.71 6.65 -4.26
C GLY A 111 -11.07 5.98 -4.49
N CYS A 112 -11.20 5.15 -5.53
CA CYS A 112 -12.41 4.38 -5.79
C CYS A 112 -12.03 2.95 -6.17
N TYR A 113 -12.62 1.98 -5.50
CA TYR A 113 -12.45 0.56 -5.80
C TYR A 113 -13.75 -0.02 -6.31
N PHE A 114 -13.74 -0.64 -7.48
CA PHE A 114 -14.95 -1.13 -8.15
C PHE A 114 -14.78 -2.49 -8.85
N LEU A 115 -13.65 -3.19 -8.65
CA LEU A 115 -13.38 -4.43 -9.38
C LEU A 115 -14.44 -5.50 -9.13
N GLU A 116 -14.85 -5.67 -7.88
CA GLU A 116 -15.84 -6.70 -7.52
C GLU A 116 -17.21 -6.43 -8.16
N ASP A 117 -17.60 -5.15 -8.26
CA ASP A 117 -18.87 -4.72 -8.86
C ASP A 117 -18.92 -4.99 -10.37
N LEU A 118 -17.76 -5.02 -11.03
CA LEU A 118 -17.63 -5.25 -12.47
C LEU A 118 -17.31 -6.71 -12.83
N LEU A 119 -17.42 -7.65 -11.90
CA LEU A 119 -17.15 -9.07 -12.15
C LEU A 119 -18.43 -9.89 -12.16
N PRO A 120 -19.11 -10.09 -13.33
CA PRO A 120 -20.28 -10.97 -13.41
C PRO A 120 -19.88 -12.43 -13.20
N ASP A 121 -20.81 -13.24 -12.70
CA ASP A 121 -20.59 -14.66 -12.37
C ASP A 121 -20.01 -15.48 -13.54
N SER A 122 -20.39 -15.16 -14.77
CA SER A 122 -19.86 -15.84 -15.97
C SER A 122 -18.35 -15.60 -16.15
N ILE A 123 -17.88 -14.39 -15.92
CA ILE A 123 -16.46 -14.03 -15.98
C ILE A 123 -15.68 -14.70 -14.83
N VAL A 124 -16.25 -14.69 -13.63
CA VAL A 124 -15.63 -15.35 -12.46
C VAL A 124 -15.48 -16.85 -12.69
N ALA A 125 -16.52 -17.51 -13.23
CA ALA A 125 -16.50 -18.94 -13.52
C ALA A 125 -15.46 -19.28 -14.60
N GLU A 126 -15.44 -18.54 -15.72
CA GLU A 126 -14.48 -18.74 -16.81
C GLU A 126 -13.04 -18.50 -16.35
N PHE A 127 -12.79 -17.43 -15.56
CA PHE A 127 -11.47 -17.13 -15.01
C PHE A 127 -10.98 -18.24 -14.08
N ARG A 128 -11.84 -18.74 -13.21
CA ARG A 128 -11.52 -19.81 -12.26
C ARG A 128 -11.15 -21.11 -13.00
N GLU A 129 -11.87 -21.47 -14.04
CA GLU A 129 -11.57 -22.64 -14.86
C GLU A 129 -10.24 -22.49 -15.61
N ALA A 130 -9.94 -21.28 -16.08
CA ALA A 130 -8.75 -20.97 -16.85
C ALA A 130 -7.49 -20.74 -15.98
N LEU A 131 -7.62 -20.64 -14.65
CA LEU A 131 -6.49 -20.36 -13.76
C LEU A 131 -6.07 -21.61 -12.97
N PRO A 132 -4.95 -22.27 -13.32
CA PRO A 132 -4.43 -23.38 -12.54
C PRO A 132 -4.11 -22.99 -11.09
N GLY A 133 -4.67 -23.74 -10.14
CA GLY A 133 -4.47 -23.49 -8.71
C GLY A 133 -5.15 -22.22 -8.22
N PHE A 134 -6.38 -21.95 -8.73
CA PHE A 134 -7.23 -20.91 -8.16
C PHE A 134 -7.40 -21.13 -6.64
N TYR A 135 -7.48 -20.05 -5.90
CA TYR A 135 -7.59 -20.06 -4.44
C TYR A 135 -8.72 -20.97 -3.96
N ILE A 136 -8.36 -21.88 -3.04
CA ILE A 136 -9.32 -22.76 -2.36
C ILE A 136 -9.33 -22.34 -0.89
N PRO A 137 -10.43 -21.78 -0.38
CA PRO A 137 -10.51 -21.39 1.01
C PRO A 137 -10.47 -22.62 1.94
N PRO A 138 -10.02 -22.47 3.20
CA PRO A 138 -10.14 -23.50 4.22
C PRO A 138 -11.58 -23.99 4.40
N GLU A 139 -11.78 -25.22 4.92
CA GLU A 139 -13.09 -25.88 5.00
C GLU A 139 -14.21 -25.07 5.69
N LYS A 140 -13.87 -24.18 6.61
CA LYS A 140 -14.83 -23.33 7.34
C LYS A 140 -14.89 -21.90 6.86
N SER A 141 -14.39 -21.63 5.68
CA SER A 141 -14.41 -20.29 5.12
C SER A 141 -15.56 -20.12 4.16
N ILE A 142 -16.14 -18.92 4.14
CA ILE A 142 -17.09 -18.52 3.11
C ILE A 142 -16.32 -18.45 1.81
N ARG A 143 -16.76 -19.22 0.82
CA ARG A 143 -16.16 -19.18 -0.49
C ARG A 143 -16.75 -18.02 -1.28
N ASP A 144 -15.94 -17.04 -1.60
CA ASP A 144 -16.28 -15.98 -2.52
C ASP A 144 -15.22 -15.90 -3.62
N ASP A 145 -15.50 -16.56 -4.75
CA ASP A 145 -14.60 -16.63 -5.90
C ASP A 145 -14.41 -15.24 -6.55
N ARG A 146 -15.41 -14.35 -6.46
CA ARG A 146 -15.35 -12.97 -6.98
C ARG A 146 -14.37 -12.12 -6.18
N VAL A 147 -14.49 -12.14 -4.86
CA VAL A 147 -13.55 -11.47 -3.93
C VAL A 147 -12.13 -12.02 -4.13
N ALA A 148 -11.98 -13.35 -4.19
CA ALA A 148 -10.68 -13.96 -4.43
C ALA A 148 -10.09 -13.54 -5.78
N MET A 149 -10.89 -13.55 -6.85
CA MET A 149 -10.48 -13.10 -8.17
C MET A 149 -10.01 -11.64 -8.15
N ALA A 150 -10.82 -10.75 -7.60
CA ALA A 150 -10.52 -9.32 -7.54
C ALA A 150 -9.27 -9.04 -6.69
N GLN A 151 -9.24 -9.50 -5.44
CA GLN A 151 -8.23 -9.07 -4.47
C GLN A 151 -6.90 -9.82 -4.61
N ILE A 152 -6.91 -11.14 -4.88
CA ILE A 152 -5.68 -11.92 -4.99
C ILE A 152 -5.04 -11.76 -6.38
N TYR A 153 -5.85 -11.78 -7.45
CA TYR A 153 -5.32 -11.87 -8.81
C TYR A 153 -5.28 -10.54 -9.54
N LEU A 154 -6.46 -9.86 -9.65
CA LEU A 154 -6.52 -8.60 -10.40
C LEU A 154 -5.77 -7.48 -9.69
N CYS A 155 -5.96 -7.28 -8.39
CA CYS A 155 -5.24 -6.26 -7.63
C CYS A 155 -3.72 -6.45 -7.66
N ALA A 156 -3.23 -7.71 -7.58
CA ALA A 156 -1.80 -8.00 -7.72
C ALA A 156 -1.27 -7.61 -9.10
N LYS A 157 -2.03 -7.95 -10.18
CA LYS A 157 -1.65 -7.61 -11.55
C LYS A 157 -1.64 -6.11 -11.79
N ILE A 158 -2.69 -5.41 -11.36
CA ILE A 158 -2.78 -3.94 -11.47
C ILE A 158 -1.63 -3.27 -10.71
N SER A 159 -1.36 -3.72 -9.48
CA SER A 159 -0.25 -3.17 -8.66
C SER A 159 1.11 -3.38 -9.32
N ALA A 160 1.34 -4.55 -9.93
CA ALA A 160 2.57 -4.81 -10.69
C ALA A 160 2.71 -3.89 -11.90
N GLN A 161 1.65 -3.78 -12.72
CA GLN A 161 1.64 -2.93 -13.90
C GLN A 161 1.82 -1.45 -13.54
N GLU A 162 1.10 -0.95 -12.53
CA GLU A 162 1.19 0.43 -12.07
C GLU A 162 2.60 0.75 -11.58
N ARG A 163 3.18 -0.09 -10.71
CA ARG A 163 4.53 0.16 -10.18
C ARG A 163 5.59 0.17 -11.27
N VAL A 164 5.59 -0.80 -12.16
CA VAL A 164 6.53 -0.85 -13.28
C VAL A 164 6.39 0.38 -14.18
N ARG A 165 5.16 0.71 -14.58
CA ARG A 165 4.87 1.87 -15.45
C ARG A 165 5.27 3.18 -14.79
N THR A 166 4.92 3.38 -13.52
CA THR A 166 5.28 4.60 -12.77
C THR A 166 6.79 4.75 -12.64
N MET A 167 7.50 3.65 -12.33
CA MET A 167 8.96 3.69 -12.24
C MET A 167 9.61 4.02 -13.59
N GLN A 168 9.14 3.43 -14.67
CA GLN A 168 9.64 3.73 -16.02
C GLN A 168 9.33 5.18 -16.43
N LEU A 169 8.12 5.66 -16.14
CA LEU A 169 7.73 7.03 -16.40
C LEU A 169 8.68 8.02 -15.70
N LEU A 170 8.87 7.87 -14.40
CA LEU A 170 9.76 8.72 -13.61
C LEU A 170 11.23 8.57 -14.05
N GLY A 171 11.68 7.35 -14.34
CA GLY A 171 13.05 7.07 -14.77
C GLY A 171 13.43 7.67 -16.12
N ASN A 172 12.44 8.00 -16.97
CA ASN A 172 12.67 8.73 -18.22
C ASN A 172 12.93 10.22 -18.01
N HIS A 173 12.58 10.77 -16.84
CA HIS A 173 12.67 12.20 -16.54
C HIS A 173 13.66 12.52 -15.40
N TYR A 174 13.83 11.61 -14.43
CA TYR A 174 14.58 11.87 -13.21
C TYR A 174 15.49 10.68 -12.84
N PRO A 175 16.55 10.91 -12.05
CA PRO A 175 17.29 9.83 -11.39
C PRO A 175 16.40 9.09 -10.37
N VAL A 176 16.01 7.86 -10.69
CA VAL A 176 15.20 7.00 -9.83
C VAL A 176 16.03 5.84 -9.32
N THR A 177 15.98 5.55 -8.02
CA THR A 177 16.62 4.39 -7.41
C THR A 177 15.58 3.48 -6.79
N LEU A 178 15.62 2.19 -7.16
CA LEU A 178 14.70 1.17 -6.66
C LEU A 178 15.38 0.30 -5.59
N TYR A 179 14.71 0.15 -4.47
CA TYR A 179 15.08 -0.80 -3.42
C TYR A 179 14.03 -1.93 -3.41
N THR A 180 14.26 -2.91 -4.26
CA THR A 180 13.33 -4.01 -4.54
C THR A 180 14.10 -5.30 -4.80
N GLY A 181 13.40 -6.45 -4.71
CA GLY A 181 13.96 -7.76 -5.07
C GLY A 181 13.90 -8.09 -6.56
N SER A 182 13.29 -7.22 -7.38
CA SER A 182 13.03 -7.48 -8.80
C SER A 182 13.68 -6.43 -9.69
N ASP A 183 14.19 -6.85 -10.85
CA ASP A 183 14.75 -5.99 -11.90
C ASP A 183 13.90 -6.06 -13.17
N SER A 184 12.63 -5.72 -13.07
CA SER A 184 11.71 -5.74 -14.22
C SER A 184 11.53 -4.38 -14.91
N THR A 185 12.20 -3.33 -14.42
CA THR A 185 12.03 -1.96 -14.93
C THR A 185 13.16 -1.50 -15.85
N GLY A 186 14.33 -2.15 -15.79
CA GLY A 186 15.55 -1.67 -16.44
C GLY A 186 16.20 -0.45 -15.77
N LEU A 187 15.73 -0.07 -14.57
CA LEU A 187 16.28 1.03 -13.77
C LEU A 187 17.31 0.53 -12.75
N PRO A 188 18.15 1.43 -12.19
CA PRO A 188 19.07 1.06 -11.12
C PRO A 188 18.35 0.42 -9.92
N VAL A 189 18.57 -0.87 -9.71
CA VAL A 189 18.01 -1.63 -8.60
C VAL A 189 19.07 -1.86 -7.54
N GLN A 190 18.71 -1.59 -6.29
CA GLN A 190 19.52 -1.93 -5.12
C GLN A 190 18.74 -2.91 -4.24
N ASN A 191 19.33 -4.09 -4.06
CA ASN A 191 18.78 -5.09 -3.14
C ASN A 191 19.31 -4.82 -1.73
N LYS A 192 18.48 -4.25 -0.84
CA LYS A 192 18.83 -3.87 0.52
C LYS A 192 17.89 -4.50 1.54
N GLY A 193 18.45 -4.85 2.69
CA GLY A 193 17.68 -5.40 3.79
C GLY A 193 16.76 -4.38 4.47
N LEU A 194 15.77 -4.89 5.22
CA LEU A 194 14.81 -4.07 5.95
C LEU A 194 15.46 -3.11 6.97
N THR A 195 16.62 -3.46 7.49
CA THR A 195 17.38 -2.65 8.47
C THR A 195 17.93 -1.35 7.88
N GLU A 196 18.08 -1.28 6.57
CA GLU A 196 18.65 -0.13 5.85
C GLU A 196 17.57 0.85 5.34
N MET A 197 16.28 0.47 5.38
CA MET A 197 15.17 1.33 4.93
C MET A 197 15.15 2.72 5.57
N PRO A 198 15.39 2.89 6.89
CA PRO A 198 15.38 4.21 7.50
C PRO A 198 16.40 5.16 6.88
N LEU A 199 17.57 4.64 6.49
CA LEU A 199 18.61 5.43 5.81
C LEU A 199 18.18 5.86 4.41
N VAL A 200 17.50 4.99 3.68
CA VAL A 200 16.92 5.38 2.38
C VAL A 200 15.90 6.47 2.57
N PHE A 201 14.93 6.29 3.48
CA PHE A 201 13.85 7.25 3.68
C PHE A 201 14.33 8.63 4.13
N SER A 202 15.31 8.69 5.04
CA SER A 202 15.82 9.96 5.55
C SER A 202 16.76 10.70 4.60
N ASN A 203 17.36 10.01 3.62
CA ASN A 203 18.36 10.61 2.72
C ASN A 203 17.88 10.77 1.28
N SER A 204 16.65 10.37 0.98
CA SER A 204 16.02 10.59 -0.32
C SER A 204 15.29 11.91 -0.35
N LYS A 205 15.40 12.66 -1.47
CA LYS A 205 14.63 13.90 -1.63
C LYS A 205 13.14 13.61 -1.70
N ILE A 206 12.74 12.60 -2.49
CA ILE A 206 11.35 12.15 -2.62
C ILE A 206 11.31 10.64 -2.40
N ASN A 207 10.54 10.21 -1.39
CA ASN A 207 10.19 8.83 -1.19
C ASN A 207 8.83 8.56 -1.81
N LEU A 208 8.79 7.79 -2.88
CA LEU A 208 7.56 7.46 -3.57
C LEU A 208 6.88 6.28 -2.91
N ASN A 209 5.60 6.42 -2.60
CA ASN A 209 4.73 5.31 -2.23
C ASN A 209 3.70 5.06 -3.33
N ILE A 210 3.51 3.78 -3.68
CA ILE A 210 2.45 3.31 -4.58
C ILE A 210 1.68 2.23 -3.83
N THR A 211 0.50 2.59 -3.37
CA THR A 211 -0.37 1.70 -2.58
C THR A 211 -0.85 0.54 -3.43
N ALA A 212 -0.78 -0.68 -2.92
CA ALA A 212 -1.31 -1.86 -3.59
C ALA A 212 -2.83 -1.75 -3.75
N LYS A 213 -3.38 -2.15 -4.89
CA LYS A 213 -4.81 -2.00 -5.20
C LYS A 213 -5.73 -2.85 -4.32
N SER A 214 -5.20 -3.84 -3.62
CA SER A 214 -5.93 -4.59 -2.58
C SER A 214 -6.21 -3.78 -1.31
N ILE A 215 -5.50 -2.68 -1.08
CA ILE A 215 -5.80 -1.69 -0.04
C ILE A 215 -6.78 -0.70 -0.67
N ARG A 216 -8.04 -0.71 -0.19
CA ARG A 216 -9.15 -0.02 -0.85
C ARG A 216 -9.27 1.45 -0.44
N SER A 217 -9.10 1.76 0.84
CA SER A 217 -9.22 3.13 1.37
C SER A 217 -8.06 3.57 2.26
N ALA A 218 -7.37 2.63 2.89
CA ALA A 218 -6.36 2.88 3.91
C ALA A 218 -5.00 3.33 3.37
N LEU A 219 -4.14 3.70 4.31
CA LEU A 219 -2.74 3.98 4.07
C LEU A 219 -1.86 2.78 4.45
N PRO A 220 -0.95 2.34 3.56
CA PRO A 220 -0.02 1.25 3.87
C PRO A 220 1.03 1.70 4.90
N LEU A 221 1.59 0.72 5.61
CA LEU A 221 2.63 0.94 6.63
C LEU A 221 3.81 1.78 6.14
N ARG A 222 4.13 1.68 4.85
CA ARG A 222 5.22 2.41 4.20
C ARG A 222 5.15 3.91 4.39
N ILE A 223 3.96 4.51 4.29
CA ILE A 223 3.76 5.96 4.48
C ILE A 223 4.18 6.35 5.89
N PHE A 224 3.70 5.63 6.92
CA PHE A 224 4.05 5.91 8.31
C PHE A 224 5.56 5.74 8.58
N ASP A 225 6.21 4.76 7.96
CA ASP A 225 7.65 4.53 8.12
C ASP A 225 8.49 5.61 7.44
N ILE A 226 8.11 6.08 6.25
CA ILE A 226 8.77 7.20 5.56
C ILE A 226 8.72 8.45 6.45
N LEU A 227 7.54 8.83 6.89
CA LEU A 227 7.33 10.01 7.74
C LEU A 227 8.04 9.87 9.09
N ALA A 228 8.01 8.69 9.71
CA ALA A 228 8.72 8.41 10.97
C ALA A 228 10.25 8.51 10.86
N CYS A 229 10.80 8.38 9.66
CA CYS A 229 12.22 8.59 9.37
C CYS A 229 12.57 10.05 8.99
N GLY A 230 11.58 10.96 8.98
CA GLY A 230 11.75 12.35 8.54
C GLY A 230 11.92 12.48 7.02
N GLY A 231 11.44 11.50 6.24
CA GLY A 231 11.46 11.53 4.79
C GLY A 231 10.23 12.25 4.22
N PHE A 232 10.42 12.99 3.13
CA PHE A 232 9.29 13.51 2.35
C PHE A 232 8.63 12.36 1.60
N CYS A 233 7.30 12.22 1.76
CA CYS A 233 6.50 11.18 1.14
C CYS A 233 5.61 11.77 0.04
N LEU A 234 5.76 11.27 -1.20
CA LEU A 234 4.83 11.50 -2.30
C LEU A 234 4.09 10.19 -2.57
N THR A 235 2.77 10.18 -2.43
CA THR A 235 1.96 8.96 -2.53
C THR A 235 0.79 9.11 -3.50
N ASN A 236 0.30 8.01 -4.08
CA ASN A 236 -1.01 8.07 -4.74
C ASN A 236 -2.12 8.39 -3.74
N TYR A 237 -3.16 9.08 -4.19
CA TYR A 237 -4.31 9.42 -3.34
C TYR A 237 -5.00 8.16 -2.81
N GLN A 238 -5.40 8.21 -1.54
CA GLN A 238 -6.24 7.23 -0.86
C GLN A 238 -7.29 7.95 -0.02
N PRO A 239 -8.54 7.41 0.10
CA PRO A 239 -9.64 8.08 0.81
C PRO A 239 -9.36 8.45 2.26
N GLU A 240 -8.59 7.62 2.99
CA GLU A 240 -8.27 7.89 4.40
C GLU A 240 -7.08 8.83 4.61
N LEU A 241 -6.51 9.40 3.53
CA LEU A 241 -5.32 10.24 3.62
C LEU A 241 -5.61 11.50 4.46
N GLU A 242 -6.68 12.20 4.14
CA GLU A 242 -7.06 13.47 4.79
C GLU A 242 -7.60 13.28 6.22
N ASP A 243 -8.00 12.07 6.59
CA ASP A 243 -8.40 11.75 7.97
C ASP A 243 -7.18 11.62 8.91
N LEU A 244 -6.02 11.29 8.36
CA LEU A 244 -4.83 10.97 9.13
C LEU A 244 -3.74 12.04 9.04
N PHE A 245 -3.63 12.72 7.89
CA PHE A 245 -2.61 13.71 7.57
C PHE A 245 -3.18 14.92 6.84
N THR A 246 -2.50 16.05 6.91
CA THR A 246 -2.81 17.23 6.10
C THR A 246 -1.99 17.19 4.83
N VAL A 247 -2.67 17.00 3.68
CA VAL A 247 -2.03 16.98 2.35
C VAL A 247 -1.43 18.36 2.05
N GLY A 248 -0.19 18.38 1.57
CA GLY A 248 0.59 19.59 1.33
C GLY A 248 1.31 20.13 2.58
N GLU A 249 1.02 19.60 3.79
CA GLU A 249 1.68 20.02 5.03
C GLU A 249 2.45 18.88 5.73
N ASP A 250 1.91 17.65 5.77
CA ASP A 250 2.54 16.48 6.39
C ASP A 250 3.18 15.54 5.36
N LEU A 251 2.62 15.51 4.16
CA LEU A 251 3.03 14.75 2.98
C LEU A 251 2.31 15.32 1.76
N ASP A 252 2.59 14.80 0.55
CA ASP A 252 1.75 15.14 -0.60
C ASP A 252 1.32 13.89 -1.37
N CYS A 253 0.23 14.04 -2.17
CA CYS A 253 -0.30 12.95 -2.97
C CYS A 253 -0.56 13.37 -4.41
N TYR A 254 -0.58 12.38 -5.31
CA TYR A 254 -0.90 12.57 -6.72
C TYR A 254 -2.17 11.79 -7.11
N VAL A 255 -2.88 12.31 -8.11
CA VAL A 255 -4.14 11.76 -8.63
C VAL A 255 -4.06 11.34 -10.11
N SER A 256 -2.92 11.56 -10.76
CA SER A 256 -2.64 11.15 -12.14
C SER A 256 -1.14 11.04 -12.41
N GLU A 257 -0.75 10.46 -13.55
CA GLU A 257 0.64 10.42 -14.00
C GLU A 257 1.20 11.83 -14.26
N ASP A 258 0.40 12.72 -14.84
CA ASP A 258 0.80 14.11 -15.10
C ASP A 258 0.99 14.89 -13.78
N ASP A 259 0.11 14.71 -12.83
CA ASP A 259 0.23 15.31 -11.50
C ASP A 259 1.47 14.78 -10.74
N LEU A 260 1.76 13.48 -10.87
CA LEU A 260 2.97 12.87 -10.31
C LEU A 260 4.24 13.53 -10.90
N LEU A 261 4.31 13.69 -12.22
CA LEU A 261 5.46 14.34 -12.87
C LEU A 261 5.61 15.80 -12.43
N ALA A 262 4.52 16.57 -12.45
CA ALA A 262 4.51 17.97 -12.05
C ALA A 262 4.96 18.15 -10.58
N LYS A 263 4.45 17.33 -9.66
CA LYS A 263 4.83 17.36 -8.24
C LYS A 263 6.26 16.88 -8.02
N THR A 264 6.72 15.89 -8.77
CA THR A 264 8.11 15.43 -8.69
C THR A 264 9.07 16.53 -9.10
N GLU A 265 8.83 17.22 -10.22
CA GLU A 265 9.64 18.36 -10.68
C GLU A 265 9.62 19.49 -9.65
N TYR A 266 8.43 19.82 -9.15
CA TYR A 266 8.26 20.88 -8.16
C TYR A 266 9.08 20.59 -6.90
N TYR A 267 8.90 19.45 -6.27
CA TYR A 267 9.57 19.12 -5.00
C TYR A 267 11.06 18.82 -5.16
N LEU A 268 11.55 18.43 -6.31
CA LEU A 268 12.99 18.34 -6.55
C LEU A 268 13.67 19.73 -6.56
N SER A 269 12.94 20.78 -6.96
CA SER A 269 13.43 22.17 -7.02
C SER A 269 13.13 23.01 -5.77
N HIS A 270 12.17 22.59 -4.92
CA HIS A 270 11.72 23.34 -3.74
C HIS A 270 12.16 22.68 -2.42
N GLU A 271 13.46 22.66 -2.17
CA GLU A 271 14.07 21.93 -1.03
C GLU A 271 13.55 22.38 0.33
N LYS A 272 13.37 23.69 0.55
CA LYS A 272 12.93 24.23 1.84
C LYS A 272 11.52 23.75 2.18
N GLU A 273 10.60 23.86 1.25
CA GLU A 273 9.20 23.45 1.43
C GLU A 273 9.12 21.93 1.62
N ARG A 274 9.83 21.15 0.80
CA ARG A 274 9.92 19.71 0.94
C ARG A 274 10.43 19.28 2.34
N ALA A 275 11.46 19.98 2.86
CA ALA A 275 12.01 19.70 4.18
C ALA A 275 11.03 20.08 5.31
N GLU A 276 10.26 21.16 5.15
CA GLU A 276 9.24 21.58 6.09
C GLU A 276 8.10 20.55 6.15
N ILE A 277 7.59 20.09 5.00
CA ILE A 277 6.57 19.05 4.90
C ILE A 277 7.07 17.75 5.55
N ALA A 278 8.29 17.31 5.27
CA ALA A 278 8.87 16.12 5.87
C ALA A 278 8.98 16.21 7.41
N GLN A 279 9.36 17.39 7.92
CA GLN A 279 9.42 17.64 9.36
C GLN A 279 8.03 17.61 10.02
N ASN A 280 7.03 18.21 9.39
CA ASN A 280 5.65 18.20 9.89
C ASN A 280 5.09 16.77 9.92
N GLY A 281 5.29 15.99 8.85
CA GLY A 281 4.89 14.59 8.79
C GLY A 281 5.52 13.75 9.90
N LEU A 282 6.82 13.96 10.20
CA LEU A 282 7.49 13.31 11.33
C LEU A 282 6.81 13.66 12.67
N LEU A 283 6.54 14.94 12.91
CA LEU A 283 5.89 15.41 14.14
C LEU A 283 4.48 14.81 14.29
N THR A 284 3.73 14.76 13.20
CA THR A 284 2.38 14.17 13.18
C THR A 284 2.43 12.68 13.53
N VAL A 285 3.35 11.91 12.93
CA VAL A 285 3.52 10.48 13.26
C VAL A 285 3.97 10.29 14.70
N GLN A 286 4.92 11.08 15.17
CA GLN A 286 5.38 11.02 16.58
C GLN A 286 4.27 11.28 17.58
N LYS A 287 3.36 12.19 17.27
CA LYS A 287 2.28 12.60 18.16
C LYS A 287 1.04 11.72 18.09
N LYS A 288 0.63 11.30 16.87
CA LYS A 288 -0.69 10.69 16.64
C LYS A 288 -0.63 9.25 16.10
N HIS A 289 0.44 8.86 15.42
CA HIS A 289 0.49 7.62 14.64
C HIS A 289 1.66 6.73 15.03
N ASN A 290 1.89 6.58 16.35
CA ASN A 290 2.88 5.69 16.91
C ASN A 290 2.23 4.44 17.54
N TYR A 291 2.99 3.36 17.72
CA TYR A 291 2.47 2.12 18.29
C TYR A 291 1.92 2.25 19.72
N PRO A 292 2.53 3.01 20.67
CA PRO A 292 1.94 3.21 21.99
C PRO A 292 0.51 3.73 21.92
N GLU A 293 0.23 4.78 21.14
CA GLU A 293 -1.11 5.33 20.97
C GLU A 293 -2.08 4.32 20.34
N ARG A 294 -1.64 3.56 19.33
CA ARG A 294 -2.47 2.51 18.70
C ARG A 294 -2.80 1.39 19.68
N LEU A 295 -1.84 0.93 20.48
CA LEU A 295 -2.06 -0.11 21.47
C LEU A 295 -3.00 0.34 22.59
N LEU A 296 -2.90 1.58 23.06
CA LEU A 296 -3.85 2.16 24.02
C LEU A 296 -5.26 2.19 23.44
N THR A 297 -5.42 2.69 22.22
CA THR A 297 -6.71 2.69 21.50
C THR A 297 -7.25 1.26 21.33
N MET A 298 -6.40 0.32 20.95
CA MET A 298 -6.78 -1.09 20.77
C MET A 298 -7.30 -1.70 22.08
N ILE A 299 -6.60 -1.47 23.18
CA ILE A 299 -7.01 -1.96 24.51
C ILE A 299 -8.34 -1.31 24.93
N SER A 300 -8.48 0.01 24.79
CA SER A 300 -9.71 0.73 25.11
C SER A 300 -10.90 0.19 24.34
N LEU A 301 -10.77 0.00 23.03
CA LEU A 301 -11.83 -0.55 22.19
C LEU A 301 -12.13 -2.02 22.53
N ALA A 302 -11.11 -2.85 22.76
CA ALA A 302 -11.28 -4.27 23.03
C ALA A 302 -12.03 -4.56 24.35
N TYR A 303 -11.85 -3.70 25.35
CA TYR A 303 -12.44 -3.84 26.67
C TYR A 303 -13.56 -2.84 26.97
N GLY A 304 -13.93 -2.00 26.02
CA GLY A 304 -14.96 -0.97 26.21
C GLY A 304 -14.59 0.05 27.30
N LEU A 305 -13.30 0.38 27.41
CA LEU A 305 -12.81 1.38 28.36
C LEU A 305 -13.02 2.78 27.75
N SER A 306 -13.78 3.61 28.43
CA SER A 306 -14.01 5.02 28.05
C SER A 306 -12.91 5.94 28.58
#